data_bb4fa3add81340a6a6388fd318fe121e
#
_entry.id   bb4fa3add81340a6a6388fd318fe121e
#
_cell.length_a   1.000
_cell.length_b   1.000
_cell.length_c   1.000
_cell.angle_alpha   90.00
_cell.angle_beta   90.00
_cell.angle_gamma   90.00
#
_symmetry.space_group_name_H-M   'P 1'
#
loop_
_entity.id
_entity.type
_entity.pdbx_description
1 polymer ?
#
loop_
_entity_poly.entity_id
_entity_poly.type
_entity_poly.pdbx_seq_one_letter_code
_entity_poly.pdbx_strand_id
1 'polypeptide(L)'
;MNYTINENETLKKMTSPLANYIFNKKDGTMLTWGEDKDKEASRFPAPTILDIEVTTICKGGCPFCYKSNTSNGKNMSLENFKHILDIFPRTLTQIAFGADADLTANPDLWKMMEYAREKSIVPNITAAWFDEETADKLARYCGAVALSRYEHSKDKCYDSVKMLTDRGMSQVNMHFMLAEETYQQCLDTLGEIATDERLKKLNAFVILSLKAKGRGVGFHKCSQEHFNEIVNKAQDLHIRLGFDSCSSAKALEAFYFDENIEKCIISCEAARESSYINVDGKYFPCSFCEGTKGWEEGLDVLSCSNEEDFIEKIWNDPATLKFMEKLNNTTDKHGCRHCPIYKV
;
A
#
# COMPACT_ATOMS: atom_id res chain seq x y z
N MET A 1 -5.82 11.71 24.27
CA MET A 1 -6.02 10.47 23.48
C MET A 1 -5.96 9.26 24.38
N ASN A 2 -6.86 8.27 24.18
CA ASN A 2 -6.87 7.07 25.03
C ASN A 2 -6.24 5.89 24.28
N TYR A 3 -4.92 5.88 24.10
CA TYR A 3 -4.22 4.69 23.67
C TYR A 3 -2.87 4.55 24.38
N THR A 4 -2.37 3.32 24.42
CA THR A 4 -1.07 2.98 25.04
C THR A 4 -0.22 2.24 24.02
N ILE A 5 1.04 2.65 23.86
CA ILE A 5 2.04 1.96 23.04
C ILE A 5 3.02 1.23 23.98
N ASN A 6 3.18 -0.07 23.73
CA ASN A 6 4.23 -0.89 24.30
C ASN A 6 5.10 -1.43 23.16
N GLU A 7 6.40 -1.23 23.25
CA GLU A 7 7.33 -1.49 22.17
C GLU A 7 8.65 -2.06 22.68
N ASN A 8 9.19 -3.04 21.96
CA ASN A 8 10.54 -3.57 22.12
C ASN A 8 11.22 -3.69 20.74
N GLU A 9 12.38 -4.32 20.66
CA GLU A 9 13.12 -4.48 19.40
C GLU A 9 12.36 -5.24 18.30
N THR A 10 11.48 -6.15 18.67
CA THR A 10 10.76 -7.04 17.75
C THR A 10 9.30 -6.67 17.54
N LEU A 11 8.61 -6.29 18.60
CA LEU A 11 7.16 -6.10 18.61
C LEU A 11 6.79 -4.67 19.00
N LYS A 12 5.73 -4.18 18.37
CA LYS A 12 5.02 -2.96 18.77
C LYS A 12 3.55 -3.31 18.99
N LYS A 13 3.03 -2.97 20.15
CA LYS A 13 1.63 -3.20 20.53
C LYS A 13 0.97 -1.87 20.84
N MET A 14 -0.19 -1.62 20.26
CA MET A 14 -1.07 -0.52 20.63
C MET A 14 -2.37 -1.08 21.21
N THR A 15 -2.82 -0.48 22.29
CA THR A 15 -4.13 -0.77 22.90
C THR A 15 -4.94 0.50 23.07
N SER A 16 -6.20 0.45 22.63
CA SER A 16 -7.22 1.48 22.84
C SER A 16 -8.60 0.83 23.01
N PRO A 17 -9.64 1.57 23.43
CA PRO A 17 -10.98 0.99 23.60
C PRO A 17 -11.60 0.44 22.31
N LEU A 18 -11.30 1.02 21.15
CA LEU A 18 -12.00 0.73 19.89
C LEU A 18 -11.13 0.04 18.82
N ALA A 19 -9.81 0.12 18.98
CA ALA A 19 -8.88 -0.42 17.99
C ALA A 19 -7.56 -0.83 18.67
N ASN A 20 -7.05 -1.97 18.29
CA ASN A 20 -5.84 -2.55 18.86
C ASN A 20 -5.01 -3.18 17.76
N TYR A 21 -3.69 -3.25 17.96
CA TYR A 21 -2.81 -4.04 17.10
C TYR A 21 -1.63 -4.64 17.85
N ILE A 22 -1.07 -5.70 17.25
CA ILE A 22 0.29 -6.19 17.49
C ILE A 22 0.99 -6.24 16.12
N PHE A 23 2.14 -5.60 16.04
CA PHE A 23 2.96 -5.51 14.83
C PHE A 23 4.34 -6.12 15.08
N ASN A 24 4.75 -7.05 14.19
CA ASN A 24 6.08 -7.62 14.19
C ASN A 24 7.00 -6.83 13.25
N LYS A 25 7.99 -6.14 13.79
CA LYS A 25 8.92 -5.28 13.04
C LYS A 25 9.87 -6.05 12.11
N LYS A 26 10.03 -7.37 12.31
CA LYS A 26 10.95 -8.20 11.52
C LYS A 26 10.35 -8.65 10.20
N ASP A 27 9.10 -9.09 10.24
CA ASP A 27 8.41 -9.68 9.09
C ASP A 27 7.20 -8.89 8.60
N GLY A 28 6.84 -7.77 9.29
CA GLY A 28 5.72 -6.92 8.92
C GLY A 28 4.35 -7.49 9.26
N THR A 29 4.28 -8.66 9.93
CA THR A 29 2.99 -9.23 10.34
C THR A 29 2.27 -8.30 11.29
N MET A 30 1.03 -7.98 10.98
CA MET A 30 0.15 -7.13 11.79
C MET A 30 -1.16 -7.85 12.07
N LEU A 31 -1.54 -7.91 13.34
CA LEU A 31 -2.84 -8.40 13.78
C LEU A 31 -3.59 -7.23 14.38
N THR A 32 -4.80 -6.99 13.90
CA THR A 32 -5.68 -5.91 14.35
C THR A 32 -6.99 -6.47 14.89
N TRP A 33 -7.59 -5.78 15.86
CA TRP A 33 -8.93 -6.08 16.37
C TRP A 33 -9.58 -4.84 16.97
N GLY A 34 -10.90 -4.83 17.03
CA GLY A 34 -11.70 -3.74 17.60
C GLY A 34 -11.88 -3.84 19.12
N GLU A 35 -13.06 -3.44 19.57
CA GLU A 35 -13.49 -3.51 20.99
C GLU A 35 -13.42 -4.95 21.51
N ASP A 36 -13.91 -5.90 20.72
CA ASP A 36 -13.78 -7.34 20.96
C ASP A 36 -12.80 -7.95 19.96
N LYS A 37 -12.20 -9.09 20.32
CA LYS A 37 -11.25 -9.81 19.45
C LYS A 37 -11.85 -10.29 18.13
N ASP A 38 -13.18 -10.48 18.11
CA ASP A 38 -13.93 -10.96 16.95
C ASP A 38 -14.51 -9.82 16.10
N LYS A 39 -14.26 -8.56 16.49
CA LYS A 39 -14.71 -7.38 15.76
C LYS A 39 -13.55 -6.66 15.08
N GLU A 40 -13.76 -6.25 13.83
CA GLU A 40 -12.86 -5.35 13.15
C GLU A 40 -12.78 -4.00 13.87
N ALA A 41 -11.60 -3.41 13.93
CA ALA A 41 -11.41 -2.06 14.44
C ALA A 41 -12.24 -1.06 13.63
N SER A 42 -13.09 -0.28 14.26
CA SER A 42 -13.92 0.72 13.57
C SER A 42 -13.07 1.87 13.01
N ARG A 43 -12.12 2.35 13.79
CA ARG A 43 -11.11 3.35 13.42
C ARG A 43 -10.00 3.36 14.45
N PHE A 44 -8.76 3.49 13.97
CA PHE A 44 -7.62 3.71 14.87
C PHE A 44 -7.59 5.15 15.38
N PRO A 45 -7.09 5.39 16.61
CA PRO A 45 -6.98 6.75 17.18
C PRO A 45 -6.07 7.67 16.37
N ALA A 46 -5.14 7.10 15.61
CA ALA A 46 -4.28 7.75 14.64
C ALA A 46 -3.81 6.72 13.61
N PRO A 47 -3.27 7.13 12.43
CA PRO A 47 -2.86 6.20 11.39
C PRO A 47 -1.80 5.22 11.89
N THR A 48 -1.88 3.96 11.46
CA THR A 48 -0.90 2.92 11.72
C THR A 48 -0.02 2.62 10.51
N ILE A 49 -0.48 3.02 9.32
CA ILE A 49 0.18 2.88 8.03
C ILE A 49 0.20 4.25 7.33
N LEU A 50 1.35 4.61 6.76
CA LEU A 50 1.52 5.81 5.96
C LEU A 50 2.00 5.44 4.55
N ASP A 51 1.22 5.80 3.54
CA ASP A 51 1.73 5.90 2.18
C ASP A 51 2.30 7.31 1.96
N ILE A 52 3.55 7.42 1.56
CA ILE A 52 4.20 8.71 1.33
C ILE A 52 4.82 8.79 -0.05
N GLU A 53 4.43 9.81 -0.82
CA GLU A 53 5.03 10.07 -2.12
C GLU A 53 6.29 10.92 -1.95
N VAL A 54 7.46 10.34 -2.21
CA VAL A 54 8.74 11.03 -2.07
C VAL A 54 9.24 11.63 -3.38
N THR A 55 8.61 11.29 -4.51
CA THR A 55 8.90 11.88 -5.83
C THR A 55 7.73 11.76 -6.79
N THR A 56 7.53 12.80 -7.60
CA THR A 56 6.67 12.76 -8.80
C THR A 56 7.49 12.63 -10.09
N ILE A 57 8.83 12.56 -10.00
CA ILE A 57 9.70 12.29 -11.14
C ILE A 57 9.66 10.80 -11.43
N CYS A 58 9.27 10.40 -12.64
CA CYS A 58 9.27 8.99 -13.04
C CYS A 58 9.44 8.86 -14.55
N LYS A 59 10.38 8.04 -15.00
CA LYS A 59 10.63 7.70 -16.41
C LYS A 59 9.94 6.41 -16.85
N GLY A 60 9.22 5.73 -15.92
CA GLY A 60 8.64 4.40 -16.16
C GLY A 60 7.55 4.34 -17.23
N GLY A 61 6.86 5.45 -17.51
CA GLY A 61 5.91 5.56 -18.63
C GLY A 61 4.70 4.62 -18.58
N CYS A 62 4.34 4.08 -17.40
CA CYS A 62 3.26 3.10 -17.26
C CYS A 62 1.94 3.60 -17.86
N PRO A 63 1.27 2.82 -18.73
CA PRO A 63 0.09 3.27 -19.46
C PRO A 63 -1.12 3.53 -18.54
N PHE A 64 -1.18 2.92 -17.38
CA PHE A 64 -2.26 3.06 -16.38
C PHE A 64 -1.83 3.81 -15.12
N CYS A 65 -0.75 4.61 -15.16
CA CYS A 65 -0.31 5.35 -14.00
C CYS A 65 -1.36 6.36 -13.54
N TYR A 66 -1.89 6.15 -12.34
CA TYR A 66 -2.94 7.02 -11.77
C TYR A 66 -2.41 8.42 -11.38
N LYS A 67 -1.11 8.56 -11.12
CA LYS A 67 -0.43 9.84 -10.84
C LYS A 67 -0.06 10.60 -12.11
N SER A 68 0.02 9.92 -13.25
CA SER A 68 0.51 10.47 -14.52
C SER A 68 1.93 11.07 -14.43
N ASN A 69 2.74 10.55 -13.53
CA ASN A 69 4.11 11.02 -13.31
C ASN A 69 4.94 10.98 -14.60
N THR A 70 5.85 11.94 -14.73
CA THR A 70 6.75 12.12 -15.89
C THR A 70 8.17 12.40 -15.41
N SER A 71 9.11 12.60 -16.35
CA SER A 71 10.47 13.04 -16.03
C SER A 71 10.55 14.46 -15.45
N ASN A 72 9.48 15.27 -15.61
CA ASN A 72 9.39 16.65 -15.14
C ASN A 72 8.54 16.71 -13.88
N GLY A 73 9.09 16.30 -12.77
CA GLY A 73 8.42 16.30 -11.48
C GLY A 73 9.27 17.00 -10.42
N LYS A 74 9.01 16.68 -9.17
CA LYS A 74 9.73 17.18 -7.99
C LYS A 74 9.93 16.09 -6.95
N ASN A 75 10.88 16.32 -6.07
CA ASN A 75 11.18 15.45 -4.94
C ASN A 75 10.74 16.10 -3.63
N MET A 76 10.25 15.29 -2.71
CA MET A 76 10.13 15.69 -1.31
C MET A 76 11.54 15.89 -0.73
N SER A 77 11.77 16.96 0.01
CA SER A 77 13.03 17.18 0.69
C SER A 77 13.18 16.25 1.91
N LEU A 78 14.42 15.93 2.25
CA LEU A 78 14.71 15.17 3.48
C LEU A 78 14.22 15.91 4.74
N GLU A 79 14.26 17.24 4.74
CA GLU A 79 13.78 18.07 5.84
C GLU A 79 12.27 17.92 6.03
N ASN A 80 11.47 18.05 4.97
CA ASN A 80 10.02 17.84 5.03
C ASN A 80 9.66 16.42 5.46
N PHE A 81 10.37 15.41 4.92
CA PHE A 81 10.17 14.02 5.32
C PHE A 81 10.41 13.81 6.82
N LYS A 82 11.53 14.33 7.34
CA LYS A 82 11.85 14.26 8.77
C LYS A 82 10.82 14.97 9.62
N HIS A 83 10.42 16.18 9.23
CA HIS A 83 9.39 16.92 9.93
C HIS A 83 8.07 16.13 9.99
N ILE A 84 7.62 15.56 8.87
CA ILE A 84 6.42 14.71 8.84
C ILE A 84 6.53 13.55 9.83
N LEU A 85 7.65 12.83 9.84
CA LEU A 85 7.82 11.70 10.76
C LEU A 85 7.98 12.10 12.23
N ASP A 86 8.48 13.31 12.50
CA ASP A 86 8.63 13.83 13.86
C ASP A 86 7.30 14.20 14.50
N ILE A 87 6.36 14.68 13.71
CA ILE A 87 5.01 15.04 14.17
C ILE A 87 4.00 13.90 14.03
N PHE A 88 4.37 12.83 13.31
CA PHE A 88 3.43 11.73 13.06
C PHE A 88 3.19 10.92 14.33
N PRO A 89 1.95 10.45 14.57
CA PRO A 89 1.61 9.72 15.79
C PRO A 89 2.42 8.44 15.97
N ARG A 90 2.78 8.15 17.20
CA ARG A 90 3.52 6.95 17.60
C ARG A 90 2.80 5.63 17.27
N THR A 91 1.56 5.69 16.82
CA THR A 91 0.81 4.52 16.30
C THR A 91 1.39 3.98 15.00
N LEU A 92 2.15 4.78 14.25
CA LEU A 92 2.72 4.40 12.96
C LEU A 92 3.65 3.18 13.09
N THR A 93 3.42 2.15 12.28
CA THR A 93 4.18 0.90 12.26
C THR A 93 5.08 0.78 11.04
N GLN A 94 4.59 1.23 9.89
CA GLN A 94 5.25 1.07 8.60
C GLN A 94 4.89 2.20 7.64
N ILE A 95 5.78 2.40 6.68
CA ILE A 95 5.62 3.39 5.60
C ILE A 95 5.75 2.67 4.27
N ALA A 96 4.81 2.91 3.36
CA ALA A 96 4.94 2.56 1.94
C ALA A 96 5.43 3.78 1.16
N PHE A 97 6.65 3.68 0.61
CA PHE A 97 7.26 4.74 -0.18
C PHE A 97 6.73 4.72 -1.62
N GLY A 98 6.07 5.79 -2.03
CA GLY A 98 5.74 6.06 -3.43
C GLY A 98 6.92 6.73 -4.12
N ALA A 99 7.61 5.98 -4.97
CA ALA A 99 8.81 6.41 -5.68
C ALA A 99 8.69 6.16 -7.20
N ASP A 100 9.78 6.36 -7.91
CA ASP A 100 9.91 6.06 -9.34
C ASP A 100 10.21 4.58 -9.62
N ALA A 101 10.18 4.23 -10.90
CA ALA A 101 10.26 2.82 -11.32
C ALA A 101 11.59 2.13 -10.96
N ASP A 102 12.72 2.85 -10.97
CA ASP A 102 14.07 2.33 -10.71
C ASP A 102 14.75 2.92 -9.47
N LEU A 103 14.00 3.68 -8.67
CA LEU A 103 14.42 4.25 -7.38
C LEU A 103 15.60 5.23 -7.45
N THR A 104 15.75 5.92 -8.57
CA THR A 104 16.88 6.84 -8.82
C THR A 104 16.49 8.32 -8.71
N ALA A 105 15.21 8.65 -8.69
CA ALA A 105 14.73 10.03 -8.84
C ALA A 105 14.93 10.89 -7.59
N ASN A 106 14.73 10.35 -6.38
CA ASN A 106 14.97 11.09 -5.15
C ASN A 106 16.34 10.72 -4.55
N PRO A 107 17.34 11.63 -4.57
CA PRO A 107 18.68 11.34 -4.08
C PRO A 107 18.74 11.10 -2.57
N ASP A 108 17.75 11.53 -1.81
CA ASP A 108 17.69 11.35 -0.36
C ASP A 108 16.86 10.13 0.07
N LEU A 109 16.36 9.31 -0.87
CA LEU A 109 15.51 8.14 -0.59
C LEU A 109 16.10 7.24 0.52
N TRP A 110 17.38 6.92 0.43
CA TRP A 110 18.05 6.02 1.39
C TRP A 110 18.19 6.64 2.77
N LYS A 111 18.43 7.96 2.86
CA LYS A 111 18.45 8.69 4.14
C LYS A 111 17.06 8.77 4.77
N MET A 112 16.01 8.87 3.94
CA MET A 112 14.62 8.82 4.42
C MET A 112 14.29 7.45 5.01
N MET A 113 14.68 6.35 4.35
CA MET A 113 14.49 5.00 4.87
C MET A 113 15.27 4.74 6.15
N GLU A 114 16.53 5.20 6.21
CA GLU A 114 17.36 5.12 7.42
C GLU A 114 16.69 5.85 8.59
N TYR A 115 16.22 7.08 8.36
CA TYR A 115 15.52 7.87 9.38
C TYR A 115 14.22 7.19 9.84
N ALA A 116 13.45 6.56 8.96
CA ALA A 116 12.29 5.78 9.35
C ALA A 116 12.68 4.62 10.28
N ARG A 117 13.77 3.90 9.96
CA ARG A 117 14.30 2.83 10.83
C ARG A 117 14.77 3.34 12.20
N GLU A 118 15.44 4.49 12.27
CA GLU A 118 15.81 5.14 13.53
C GLU A 118 14.60 5.42 14.42
N LYS A 119 13.45 5.72 13.80
CA LYS A 119 12.16 5.90 14.48
C LYS A 119 11.41 4.59 14.77
N SER A 120 12.04 3.43 14.53
CA SER A 120 11.41 2.11 14.68
C SER A 120 10.20 1.89 13.74
N ILE A 121 10.16 2.59 12.63
CA ILE A 121 9.13 2.46 11.58
C ILE A 121 9.72 1.63 10.43
N VAL A 122 8.95 0.69 9.90
CA VAL A 122 9.41 -0.23 8.85
C VAL A 122 9.16 0.38 7.47
N PRO A 123 10.20 0.69 6.67
CA PRO A 123 10.03 1.11 5.28
C PRO A 123 9.61 -0.07 4.40
N ASN A 124 8.66 0.18 3.51
CA ASN A 124 8.29 -0.70 2.41
C ASN A 124 8.29 0.13 1.12
N ILE A 125 8.51 -0.48 -0.03
CA ILE A 125 8.56 0.25 -1.30
C ILE A 125 8.06 -0.60 -2.46
N THR A 126 7.56 0.09 -3.48
CA THR A 126 7.24 -0.51 -4.79
C THR A 126 8.20 0.04 -5.84
N ALA A 127 8.84 -0.85 -6.60
CA ALA A 127 9.69 -0.54 -7.74
C ALA A 127 9.27 -1.36 -8.96
N ALA A 128 9.89 -1.14 -10.11
CA ALA A 128 9.71 -2.01 -11.27
C ALA A 128 10.95 -2.87 -11.55
N TRP A 129 12.14 -2.32 -11.35
CA TRP A 129 13.43 -2.99 -11.44
C TRP A 129 14.51 -2.17 -10.74
N PHE A 130 15.66 -2.76 -10.49
CA PHE A 130 16.84 -2.10 -9.93
C PHE A 130 18.09 -2.96 -10.17
N ASP A 131 19.25 -2.42 -9.81
CA ASP A 131 20.54 -3.09 -9.85
C ASP A 131 20.90 -3.76 -8.51
N GLU A 132 22.04 -4.46 -8.48
CA GLU A 132 22.54 -5.18 -7.32
C GLU A 132 22.82 -4.25 -6.12
N GLU A 133 23.36 -3.04 -6.34
CA GLU A 133 23.62 -2.09 -5.26
C GLU A 133 22.32 -1.61 -4.61
N THR A 134 21.30 -1.36 -5.41
CA THR A 134 19.97 -1.01 -4.93
C THR A 134 19.31 -2.17 -4.18
N ALA A 135 19.50 -3.42 -4.66
CA ALA A 135 19.01 -4.61 -3.97
C ALA A 135 19.62 -4.77 -2.57
N ASP A 136 20.94 -4.48 -2.41
CA ASP A 136 21.60 -4.49 -1.10
C ASP A 136 20.98 -3.47 -0.13
N LYS A 137 20.71 -2.25 -0.62
CA LYS A 137 20.07 -1.20 0.18
C LYS A 137 18.65 -1.58 0.58
N LEU A 138 17.86 -2.11 -0.36
CA LEU A 138 16.49 -2.56 -0.11
C LEU A 138 16.45 -3.69 0.93
N ALA A 139 17.31 -4.70 0.80
CA ALA A 139 17.42 -5.79 1.75
C ALA A 139 17.81 -5.33 3.15
N ARG A 140 18.60 -4.23 3.25
CA ARG A 140 19.00 -3.63 4.52
C ARG A 140 17.89 -2.84 5.20
N TYR A 141 17.14 -2.03 4.44
CA TYR A 141 16.21 -1.07 5.02
C TYR A 141 14.76 -1.53 5.00
N CYS A 142 14.31 -2.25 3.96
CA CYS A 142 12.90 -2.55 3.77
C CYS A 142 12.44 -3.79 4.55
N GLY A 143 11.18 -3.75 5.03
CA GLY A 143 10.48 -4.92 5.53
C GLY A 143 9.86 -5.73 4.39
N ALA A 144 9.29 -5.02 3.40
CA ALA A 144 8.73 -5.61 2.20
C ALA A 144 9.10 -4.77 0.96
N VAL A 145 9.27 -5.45 -0.16
CA VAL A 145 9.45 -4.84 -1.48
C VAL A 145 8.46 -5.47 -2.46
N ALA A 146 7.76 -4.62 -3.19
CA ALA A 146 6.89 -5.06 -4.28
C ALA A 146 7.49 -4.67 -5.63
N LEU A 147 7.47 -5.60 -6.59
CA LEU A 147 7.93 -5.38 -7.96
C LEU A 147 6.73 -5.25 -8.88
N SER A 148 6.56 -4.09 -9.51
CA SER A 148 5.52 -3.89 -10.52
C SER A 148 5.90 -4.61 -11.82
N ARG A 149 5.10 -5.60 -12.19
CA ARG A 149 5.31 -6.38 -13.41
C ARG A 149 4.70 -5.65 -14.61
N TYR A 150 5.55 -5.22 -15.54
CA TYR A 150 5.17 -4.65 -16.84
C TYR A 150 5.78 -5.48 -17.96
N GLU A 151 5.07 -5.59 -19.11
CA GLU A 151 5.54 -6.41 -20.22
C GLU A 151 6.91 -5.98 -20.76
N HIS A 152 7.10 -4.67 -20.92
CA HIS A 152 8.35 -4.10 -21.46
C HIS A 152 9.57 -4.26 -20.55
N SER A 153 9.39 -4.63 -19.28
CA SER A 153 10.47 -4.78 -18.28
C SER A 153 10.37 -6.08 -17.49
N LYS A 154 9.64 -7.07 -18.02
CA LYS A 154 9.35 -8.33 -17.36
C LYS A 154 10.60 -9.02 -16.82
N ASP A 155 11.59 -9.23 -17.65
CA ASP A 155 12.82 -9.93 -17.24
C ASP A 155 13.57 -9.19 -16.14
N LYS A 156 13.67 -7.87 -16.23
CA LYS A 156 14.27 -7.05 -15.16
C LYS A 156 13.51 -7.16 -13.85
N CYS A 157 12.18 -7.22 -13.90
CA CYS A 157 11.33 -7.44 -12.72
C CYS A 157 11.66 -8.79 -12.08
N TYR A 158 11.72 -9.88 -12.86
CA TYR A 158 12.02 -11.23 -12.36
C TYR A 158 13.44 -11.34 -11.79
N ASP A 159 14.42 -10.73 -12.46
CA ASP A 159 15.77 -10.64 -11.93
C ASP A 159 15.80 -9.88 -10.60
N SER A 160 15.04 -8.78 -10.47
CA SER A 160 14.95 -8.01 -9.23
C SER A 160 14.30 -8.83 -8.10
N VAL A 161 13.27 -9.64 -8.38
CA VAL A 161 12.70 -10.59 -7.40
C VAL A 161 13.78 -11.56 -6.92
N LYS A 162 14.54 -12.14 -7.85
CA LYS A 162 15.63 -13.07 -7.51
C LYS A 162 16.71 -12.40 -6.67
N MET A 163 17.15 -11.20 -7.04
CA MET A 163 18.16 -10.45 -6.28
C MET A 163 17.78 -10.27 -4.81
N LEU A 164 16.53 -9.92 -4.52
CA LEU A 164 16.05 -9.73 -3.14
C LEU A 164 15.87 -11.05 -2.39
N THR A 165 15.28 -12.06 -3.04
CA THR A 165 15.05 -13.35 -2.40
C THR A 165 16.34 -14.11 -2.13
N ASP A 166 17.38 -13.95 -2.95
CA ASP A 166 18.72 -14.50 -2.70
C ASP A 166 19.45 -13.80 -1.55
N ARG A 167 19.06 -12.55 -1.23
CA ARG A 167 19.49 -11.81 -0.02
C ARG A 167 18.70 -12.20 1.24
N GLY A 168 17.81 -13.16 1.14
CA GLY A 168 17.03 -13.67 2.28
C GLY A 168 15.79 -12.84 2.63
N MET A 169 15.36 -11.89 1.78
CA MET A 169 14.10 -11.18 1.99
C MET A 169 12.93 -12.14 1.79
N SER A 170 12.07 -12.25 2.79
CA SER A 170 10.86 -13.10 2.76
C SER A 170 9.63 -12.37 2.22
N GLN A 171 9.57 -11.04 2.33
CA GLN A 171 8.45 -10.22 1.88
C GLN A 171 8.77 -9.54 0.53
N VAL A 172 8.99 -10.37 -0.49
CA VAL A 172 9.16 -9.93 -1.88
C VAL A 172 7.90 -10.28 -2.64
N ASN A 173 7.12 -9.27 -3.05
CA ASN A 173 5.85 -9.44 -3.72
C ASN A 173 5.94 -8.95 -5.16
N MET A 174 5.08 -9.46 -6.03
CA MET A 174 4.91 -8.96 -7.38
C MET A 174 3.56 -8.27 -7.50
N HIS A 175 3.54 -7.00 -7.88
CA HIS A 175 2.33 -6.24 -8.15
C HIS A 175 1.93 -6.35 -9.62
N PHE A 176 0.68 -6.65 -9.86
CA PHE A 176 0.09 -6.69 -11.20
C PHE A 176 -1.15 -5.78 -11.27
N MET A 177 -1.12 -4.80 -12.19
CA MET A 177 -2.27 -3.95 -12.44
C MET A 177 -3.28 -4.69 -13.31
N LEU A 178 -4.42 -5.06 -12.72
CA LEU A 178 -5.48 -5.79 -13.40
C LEU A 178 -6.52 -4.83 -14.00
N ALA A 179 -6.62 -4.91 -15.32
CA ALA A 179 -7.67 -4.30 -16.16
C ALA A 179 -8.17 -5.37 -17.12
N GLU A 180 -9.26 -5.10 -17.81
CA GLU A 180 -9.76 -6.04 -18.83
C GLU A 180 -8.72 -6.27 -19.93
N GLU A 181 -7.99 -5.22 -20.31
CA GLU A 181 -6.93 -5.27 -21.32
C GLU A 181 -5.68 -6.02 -20.87
N THR A 182 -5.49 -6.21 -19.58
CA THR A 182 -4.32 -6.94 -19.04
C THR A 182 -4.66 -8.33 -18.51
N TYR A 183 -5.91 -8.77 -18.63
CA TYR A 183 -6.40 -10.05 -18.12
C TYR A 183 -5.58 -11.23 -18.64
N GLN A 184 -5.38 -11.35 -19.96
CA GLN A 184 -4.60 -12.43 -20.55
C GLN A 184 -3.14 -12.43 -20.04
N GLN A 185 -2.53 -11.24 -19.93
CA GLN A 185 -1.17 -11.10 -19.38
C GLN A 185 -1.11 -11.55 -17.91
N CYS A 186 -2.18 -11.36 -17.16
CA CYS A 186 -2.27 -11.85 -15.77
C CYS A 186 -2.24 -13.38 -15.73
N LEU A 187 -3.04 -14.04 -16.57
CA LEU A 187 -3.02 -15.49 -16.70
C LEU A 187 -1.65 -16.02 -17.12
N ASP A 188 -1.02 -15.40 -18.12
CA ASP A 188 0.30 -15.81 -18.59
C ASP A 188 1.36 -15.65 -17.48
N THR A 189 1.29 -14.54 -16.71
CA THR A 189 2.19 -14.31 -15.59
C THR A 189 2.05 -15.36 -14.49
N LEU A 190 0.85 -15.85 -14.20
CA LEU A 190 0.66 -16.98 -13.27
C LEU A 190 1.36 -18.25 -13.77
N GLY A 191 1.30 -18.55 -15.07
CA GLY A 191 2.04 -19.65 -15.68
C GLY A 191 3.56 -19.46 -15.56
N GLU A 192 4.06 -18.25 -15.75
CA GLU A 192 5.49 -17.92 -15.59
C GLU A 192 5.94 -18.04 -14.13
N ILE A 193 5.14 -17.60 -13.16
CA ILE A 193 5.45 -17.75 -11.72
C ILE A 193 5.62 -19.24 -11.35
N ALA A 194 4.82 -20.11 -11.92
CA ALA A 194 4.89 -21.55 -11.65
C ALA A 194 6.14 -22.23 -12.25
N THR A 195 6.79 -21.62 -13.25
CA THR A 195 7.86 -22.27 -14.03
C THR A 195 9.20 -21.55 -14.04
N ASP A 196 9.22 -20.24 -13.79
CA ASP A 196 10.47 -19.46 -13.78
C ASP A 196 11.22 -19.62 -12.45
N GLU A 197 12.46 -20.10 -12.54
CA GLU A 197 13.33 -20.36 -11.39
C GLU A 197 13.61 -19.10 -10.55
N ARG A 198 13.57 -17.91 -11.17
CA ARG A 198 13.78 -16.62 -10.49
C ARG A 198 12.66 -16.30 -9.49
N LEU A 199 11.48 -16.87 -9.70
CA LEU A 199 10.25 -16.58 -8.94
C LEU A 199 9.92 -17.63 -7.88
N LYS A 200 10.71 -18.69 -7.74
CA LYS A 200 10.46 -19.79 -6.77
C LYS A 200 10.30 -19.35 -5.31
N LYS A 201 10.94 -18.23 -4.94
CA LYS A 201 10.87 -17.68 -3.58
C LYS A 201 9.99 -16.42 -3.50
N LEU A 202 9.21 -16.13 -4.55
CA LEU A 202 8.23 -15.05 -4.52
C LEU A 202 7.24 -15.27 -3.37
N ASN A 203 7.01 -14.25 -2.54
CA ASN A 203 6.08 -14.39 -1.42
C ASN A 203 4.63 -14.40 -1.87
N ALA A 204 4.22 -13.45 -2.71
CA ALA A 204 2.86 -13.37 -3.22
C ALA A 204 2.79 -12.62 -4.56
N PHE A 205 1.81 -13.01 -5.37
CA PHE A 205 1.37 -12.27 -6.54
C PHE A 205 0.17 -11.41 -6.14
N VAL A 206 0.32 -10.09 -6.17
CA VAL A 206 -0.65 -9.14 -5.66
C VAL A 206 -1.37 -8.46 -6.81
N ILE A 207 -2.67 -8.65 -6.88
CA ILE A 207 -3.56 -8.04 -7.88
C ILE A 207 -3.99 -6.67 -7.38
N LEU A 208 -3.74 -5.64 -8.19
CA LEU A 208 -4.16 -4.27 -7.97
C LEU A 208 -5.31 -3.94 -8.92
N SER A 209 -6.48 -3.60 -8.39
CA SER A 209 -7.62 -3.19 -9.21
C SER A 209 -7.40 -1.83 -9.86
N LEU A 210 -7.69 -1.75 -11.15
CA LEU A 210 -7.64 -0.50 -11.91
C LEU A 210 -8.58 0.55 -11.31
N LYS A 211 -8.07 1.76 -11.16
CA LYS A 211 -8.87 2.98 -10.88
C LYS A 211 -8.77 3.90 -12.10
N ALA A 212 -9.91 4.35 -12.61
CA ALA A 212 -9.99 5.25 -13.77
C ALA A 212 -9.51 6.66 -13.39
N LYS A 213 -8.20 6.80 -13.18
CA LYS A 213 -7.52 8.06 -12.81
C LYS A 213 -6.20 8.19 -13.58
N GLY A 214 -5.79 9.42 -13.87
CA GLY A 214 -4.57 9.69 -14.61
C GLY A 214 -4.58 9.01 -15.98
N ARG A 215 -3.48 8.36 -16.36
CA ARG A 215 -3.41 7.62 -17.62
C ARG A 215 -4.32 6.36 -17.65
N GLY A 216 -4.76 5.88 -16.48
CA GLY A 216 -5.68 4.73 -16.38
C GLY A 216 -7.12 4.98 -16.85
N VAL A 217 -7.50 6.21 -17.18
CA VAL A 217 -8.86 6.57 -17.62
C VAL A 217 -9.31 5.82 -18.88
N GLY A 218 -8.39 5.47 -19.77
CA GLY A 218 -8.68 4.75 -21.02
C GLY A 218 -8.83 3.23 -20.89
N PHE A 219 -8.63 2.67 -19.69
CA PHE A 219 -8.70 1.24 -19.43
C PHE A 219 -10.04 0.85 -18.79
N HIS A 220 -10.45 -0.41 -18.99
CA HIS A 220 -11.67 -0.96 -18.44
C HIS A 220 -11.37 -1.86 -17.25
N LYS A 221 -12.28 -1.88 -16.29
CA LYS A 221 -12.19 -2.78 -15.14
C LYS A 221 -12.33 -4.21 -15.58
N CYS A 222 -11.52 -5.08 -15.00
CA CYS A 222 -11.66 -6.52 -15.15
C CYS A 222 -13.07 -6.99 -14.70
N SER A 223 -13.71 -7.83 -15.49
CA SER A 223 -14.99 -8.44 -15.13
C SER A 223 -14.84 -9.36 -13.92
N GLN A 224 -15.95 -9.68 -13.24
CA GLN A 224 -15.93 -10.66 -12.16
C GLN A 224 -15.60 -12.07 -12.68
N GLU A 225 -16.08 -12.41 -13.87
CA GLU A 225 -15.81 -13.69 -14.51
C GLU A 225 -14.30 -13.90 -14.74
N HIS A 226 -13.63 -12.95 -15.36
CA HIS A 226 -12.18 -12.99 -15.57
C HIS A 226 -11.39 -12.95 -14.24
N PHE A 227 -11.87 -12.22 -13.26
CA PHE A 227 -11.26 -12.21 -11.93
C PHE A 227 -11.33 -13.59 -11.28
N ASN A 228 -12.48 -14.27 -11.37
CA ASN A 228 -12.67 -15.64 -10.86
C ASN A 228 -11.75 -16.64 -11.57
N GLU A 229 -11.56 -16.53 -12.89
CA GLU A 229 -10.63 -17.38 -13.63
C GLU A 229 -9.18 -17.20 -13.15
N ILE A 230 -8.75 -15.97 -12.89
CA ILE A 230 -7.42 -15.66 -12.33
C ILE A 230 -7.26 -16.35 -10.97
N VAL A 231 -8.25 -16.20 -10.07
CA VAL A 231 -8.22 -16.83 -8.74
C VAL A 231 -8.14 -18.35 -8.85
N ASN A 232 -8.99 -18.95 -9.67
CA ASN A 232 -8.99 -20.41 -9.89
C ASN A 232 -7.64 -20.89 -10.43
N LYS A 233 -7.09 -20.24 -11.46
CA LYS A 233 -5.78 -20.57 -12.00
C LYS A 233 -4.66 -20.48 -10.97
N ALA A 234 -4.67 -19.44 -10.14
CA ALA A 234 -3.68 -19.29 -9.08
C ALA A 234 -3.80 -20.40 -8.02
N GLN A 235 -5.03 -20.81 -7.67
CA GLN A 235 -5.27 -21.95 -6.77
C GLN A 235 -4.74 -23.24 -7.38
N ASP A 236 -5.03 -23.55 -8.63
CA ASP A 236 -4.56 -24.73 -9.35
C ASP A 236 -3.03 -24.81 -9.41
N LEU A 237 -2.37 -23.67 -9.55
CA LEU A 237 -0.91 -23.53 -9.57
C LEU A 237 -0.28 -23.38 -8.18
N HIS A 238 -1.08 -23.40 -7.11
CA HIS A 238 -0.64 -23.19 -5.71
C HIS A 238 0.12 -21.87 -5.49
N ILE A 239 -0.23 -20.80 -6.23
CA ILE A 239 0.34 -19.47 -6.10
C ILE A 239 -0.40 -18.69 -5.03
N ARG A 240 0.35 -18.12 -4.08
CA ARG A 240 -0.24 -17.23 -3.08
C ARG A 240 -0.66 -15.92 -3.73
N LEU A 241 -1.97 -15.63 -3.69
CA LEU A 241 -2.51 -14.33 -4.13
C LEU A 241 -2.56 -13.35 -2.97
N GLY A 242 -2.35 -12.08 -3.32
CA GLY A 242 -2.70 -10.92 -2.51
C GLY A 242 -3.61 -9.99 -3.31
N PHE A 243 -4.31 -9.11 -2.63
CA PHE A 243 -5.22 -8.14 -3.24
C PHE A 243 -5.03 -6.78 -2.58
N ASP A 244 -5.17 -5.70 -3.34
CA ASP A 244 -5.35 -4.38 -2.73
C ASP A 244 -6.73 -4.32 -2.05
N SER A 245 -6.87 -3.50 -1.03
CA SER A 245 -8.14 -3.34 -0.29
C SER A 245 -9.30 -2.85 -1.16
N CYS A 246 -9.00 -2.32 -2.35
CA CYS A 246 -10.00 -1.95 -3.35
C CYS A 246 -10.59 -3.16 -4.09
N SER A 247 -9.90 -4.31 -4.09
CA SER A 247 -10.35 -5.56 -4.72
C SER A 247 -11.15 -6.46 -3.77
N SER A 248 -11.30 -6.08 -2.51
CA SER A 248 -11.84 -6.97 -1.46
C SER A 248 -13.21 -7.57 -1.80
N ALA A 249 -14.14 -6.78 -2.33
CA ALA A 249 -15.48 -7.27 -2.71
C ALA A 249 -15.40 -8.33 -3.82
N LYS A 250 -14.58 -8.10 -4.87
CA LYS A 250 -14.36 -9.07 -5.94
C LYS A 250 -13.66 -10.34 -5.46
N ALA A 251 -12.70 -10.19 -4.57
CA ALA A 251 -11.99 -11.32 -3.98
C ALA A 251 -12.95 -12.20 -3.16
N LEU A 252 -13.80 -11.60 -2.31
CA LEU A 252 -14.80 -12.36 -1.54
C LEU A 252 -15.76 -13.13 -2.46
N GLU A 253 -16.24 -12.50 -3.53
CA GLU A 253 -17.11 -13.16 -4.50
C GLU A 253 -16.38 -14.33 -5.18
N ALA A 254 -15.10 -14.17 -5.57
CA ALA A 254 -14.29 -15.20 -6.19
C ALA A 254 -14.02 -16.41 -5.26
N PHE A 255 -14.00 -16.18 -3.95
CA PHE A 255 -13.91 -17.24 -2.93
C PHE A 255 -15.28 -17.69 -2.40
N TYR A 256 -16.36 -17.43 -3.14
CA TYR A 256 -17.72 -17.85 -2.81
C TYR A 256 -18.18 -17.41 -1.41
N PHE A 257 -17.70 -16.26 -0.93
CA PHE A 257 -17.99 -15.74 0.41
C PHE A 257 -17.68 -16.75 1.55
N ASP A 258 -16.59 -17.51 1.41
CA ASP A 258 -16.12 -18.41 2.48
C ASP A 258 -15.82 -17.61 3.75
N GLU A 259 -16.44 -17.96 4.87
CA GLU A 259 -16.34 -17.26 6.16
C GLU A 259 -14.90 -17.17 6.70
N ASN A 260 -14.04 -18.14 6.37
CA ASN A 260 -12.63 -18.10 6.79
C ASN A 260 -11.83 -17.12 5.95
N ILE A 261 -12.12 -17.03 4.66
CA ILE A 261 -11.51 -16.06 3.75
C ILE A 261 -12.00 -14.65 4.06
N GLU A 262 -13.29 -14.47 4.36
CA GLU A 262 -13.89 -13.20 4.75
C GLU A 262 -13.12 -12.56 5.94
N LYS A 263 -12.75 -13.35 6.94
CA LYS A 263 -11.96 -12.90 8.11
C LYS A 263 -10.52 -12.47 7.76
N CYS A 264 -10.00 -12.90 6.61
CA CYS A 264 -8.65 -12.58 6.15
C CYS A 264 -8.61 -11.39 5.17
N ILE A 265 -9.76 -10.98 4.62
CA ILE A 265 -9.85 -9.89 3.65
C ILE A 265 -10.12 -8.57 4.36
N ILE A 266 -9.17 -7.65 4.25
CA ILE A 266 -9.30 -6.30 4.78
C ILE A 266 -9.88 -5.42 3.68
N SER A 267 -11.05 -4.84 3.92
CA SER A 267 -11.65 -3.86 3.02
C SER A 267 -11.06 -2.47 3.24
N CYS A 268 -11.43 -1.48 2.43
CA CYS A 268 -10.80 -0.15 2.38
C CYS A 268 -10.47 0.45 3.78
N GLU A 269 -9.22 0.80 3.97
CA GLU A 269 -8.62 1.29 5.23
C GLU A 269 -8.51 2.82 5.29
N ALA A 270 -8.79 3.51 4.19
CA ALA A 270 -8.59 4.95 4.03
C ALA A 270 -9.27 5.76 5.15
N ALA A 271 -8.53 6.66 5.81
CA ALA A 271 -8.94 7.46 6.95
C ALA A 271 -9.41 6.67 8.20
N ARG A 272 -9.26 5.36 8.20
CA ARG A 272 -9.55 4.48 9.36
C ARG A 272 -8.27 3.98 10.02
N GLU A 273 -7.32 3.56 9.22
CA GLU A 273 -6.05 2.95 9.60
C GLU A 273 -4.89 3.53 8.79
N SER A 274 -5.10 3.73 7.50
CA SER A 274 -4.08 4.25 6.58
C SER A 274 -4.29 5.72 6.26
N SER A 275 -3.22 6.35 5.80
CA SER A 275 -3.16 7.74 5.35
C SER A 275 -2.21 7.86 4.17
N TYR A 276 -2.39 8.89 3.35
CA TYR A 276 -1.47 9.22 2.28
C TYR A 276 -1.01 10.67 2.38
N ILE A 277 0.30 10.89 2.19
CA ILE A 277 0.90 12.22 2.11
C ILE A 277 1.65 12.33 0.79
N ASN A 278 1.32 13.37 0.01
CA ASN A 278 1.95 13.60 -1.27
C ASN A 278 3.31 14.33 -1.13
N VAL A 279 3.99 14.52 -2.26
CA VAL A 279 5.32 15.15 -2.33
C VAL A 279 5.37 16.58 -1.76
N ASP A 280 4.23 17.26 -1.67
CA ASP A 280 4.09 18.61 -1.09
C ASP A 280 3.78 18.63 0.42
N GLY A 281 3.74 17.45 1.06
CA GLY A 281 3.35 17.35 2.46
C GLY A 281 1.86 17.54 2.70
N LYS A 282 1.01 17.28 1.69
CA LYS A 282 -0.44 17.36 1.81
C LYS A 282 -1.02 15.97 2.08
N TYR A 283 -1.86 15.87 3.11
CA TYR A 283 -2.57 14.66 3.48
C TYR A 283 -3.83 14.46 2.64
N PHE A 284 -4.11 13.19 2.35
CA PHE A 284 -5.35 12.69 1.78
C PHE A 284 -5.73 11.36 2.44
N PRO A 285 -7.01 10.97 2.46
CA PRO A 285 -7.45 9.66 2.97
C PRO A 285 -6.75 8.47 2.31
N CYS A 286 -6.50 8.54 0.99
CA CYS A 286 -5.67 7.61 0.23
C CYS A 286 -5.11 8.32 -1.02
N SER A 287 -4.13 7.73 -1.69
CA SER A 287 -3.47 8.33 -2.86
C SER A 287 -4.40 8.58 -4.06
N PHE A 288 -5.52 7.85 -4.13
CA PHE A 288 -6.52 8.06 -5.19
C PHE A 288 -7.46 9.25 -4.90
N CYS A 289 -7.55 9.72 -3.66
CA CYS A 289 -8.35 10.90 -3.31
C CYS A 289 -7.75 12.20 -3.82
N GLU A 290 -6.43 12.28 -3.97
CA GLU A 290 -5.74 13.50 -4.41
C GLU A 290 -6.32 14.06 -5.71
N GLY A 291 -6.69 15.34 -5.72
CA GLY A 291 -7.29 16.02 -6.86
C GLY A 291 -8.74 15.63 -7.17
N THR A 292 -9.42 14.89 -6.29
CA THR A 292 -10.84 14.58 -6.44
C THR A 292 -11.71 15.59 -5.71
N LYS A 293 -13.03 15.61 -6.02
CA LYS A 293 -13.98 16.56 -5.43
C LYS A 293 -13.98 16.51 -3.89
N GLY A 294 -13.62 17.63 -3.29
CA GLY A 294 -13.49 17.82 -1.84
C GLY A 294 -12.11 17.45 -1.28
N TRP A 295 -11.17 17.06 -2.18
CA TRP A 295 -9.77 16.76 -1.90
C TRP A 295 -8.84 17.34 -2.98
N GLU A 296 -9.18 18.53 -3.48
CA GLU A 296 -8.43 19.22 -4.52
C GLU A 296 -7.04 19.63 -4.01
N GLU A 297 -6.96 20.14 -2.77
CA GLU A 297 -5.74 20.70 -2.20
C GLU A 297 -5.11 19.82 -1.09
N GLY A 298 -5.88 18.89 -0.50
CA GLY A 298 -5.47 18.14 0.68
C GLY A 298 -5.34 18.99 1.95
N LEU A 299 -4.93 18.38 3.08
CA LEU A 299 -4.69 19.06 4.34
C LEU A 299 -3.18 19.25 4.57
N ASP A 300 -2.77 20.42 5.05
CA ASP A 300 -1.36 20.79 5.18
C ASP A 300 -0.69 20.19 6.42
N VAL A 301 0.00 19.07 6.24
CA VAL A 301 0.74 18.38 7.32
C VAL A 301 1.95 19.20 7.79
N LEU A 302 2.60 19.94 6.89
CA LEU A 302 3.78 20.73 7.23
C LEU A 302 3.47 21.92 8.16
N SER A 303 2.21 22.31 8.28
CA SER A 303 1.76 23.33 9.25
C SER A 303 1.59 22.80 10.67
N CYS A 304 1.63 21.49 10.89
CA CYS A 304 1.53 20.87 12.21
C CYS A 304 2.87 20.98 12.94
N SER A 305 2.83 21.23 14.25
CA SER A 305 4.02 21.41 15.09
C SER A 305 4.38 20.18 15.93
N ASN A 306 3.44 19.27 16.13
CA ASN A 306 3.59 18.07 16.96
C ASN A 306 2.47 17.04 16.67
N GLU A 307 2.51 15.89 17.35
CA GLU A 307 1.55 14.80 17.22
C GLU A 307 0.11 15.25 17.52
N GLU A 308 -0.12 16.09 18.51
CA GLU A 308 -1.47 16.56 18.88
C GLU A 308 -2.07 17.42 17.77
N ASP A 309 -1.27 18.33 17.20
CA ASP A 309 -1.64 19.14 16.03
C ASP A 309 -2.03 18.26 14.85
N PHE A 310 -1.23 17.22 14.54
CA PHE A 310 -1.54 16.29 13.45
C PHE A 310 -2.89 15.59 13.68
N ILE A 311 -3.12 15.12 14.90
CA ILE A 311 -4.37 14.42 15.21
C ILE A 311 -5.57 15.36 15.14
N GLU A 312 -5.45 16.57 15.66
CA GLU A 312 -6.55 17.53 15.67
C GLU A 312 -6.84 18.09 14.27
N LYS A 313 -5.80 18.59 13.58
CA LYS A 313 -5.94 19.35 12.33
C LYS A 313 -5.99 18.47 11.07
N ILE A 314 -5.50 17.23 11.14
CA ILE A 314 -5.43 16.32 10.00
C ILE A 314 -6.32 15.09 10.20
N TRP A 315 -6.02 14.27 11.22
CA TRP A 315 -6.73 13.00 11.41
C TRP A 315 -8.18 13.20 11.80
N ASN A 316 -8.47 14.16 12.69
CA ASN A 316 -9.81 14.51 13.14
C ASN A 316 -10.40 15.74 12.42
N ASP A 317 -9.76 16.20 11.32
CA ASP A 317 -10.35 17.25 10.48
C ASP A 317 -11.74 16.84 9.99
N PRO A 318 -12.71 17.77 9.94
CA PRO A 318 -14.07 17.50 9.47
C PRO A 318 -14.14 16.84 8.08
N ALA A 319 -13.21 17.17 7.15
CA ALA A 319 -13.15 16.54 5.83
C ALA A 319 -12.74 15.07 5.91
N THR A 320 -11.75 14.74 6.77
CA THR A 320 -11.31 13.36 7.04
C THR A 320 -12.44 12.53 7.67
N LEU A 321 -13.10 13.07 8.69
CA LEU A 321 -14.24 12.41 9.34
C LEU A 321 -15.41 12.18 8.39
N LYS A 322 -15.73 13.16 7.56
CA LYS A 322 -16.77 13.06 6.54
C LYS A 322 -16.46 12.03 5.47
N PHE A 323 -15.16 11.90 5.08
CA PHE A 323 -14.75 10.84 4.15
C PHE A 323 -14.95 9.46 4.77
N MET A 324 -14.51 9.27 6.02
CA MET A 324 -14.69 8.03 6.76
C MET A 324 -16.17 7.66 6.93
N GLU A 325 -17.03 8.63 7.27
CA GLU A 325 -18.47 8.41 7.35
C GLU A 325 -19.06 7.93 6.02
N LYS A 326 -18.67 8.57 4.90
CA LYS A 326 -19.10 8.13 3.57
C LYS A 326 -18.62 6.70 3.28
N LEU A 327 -17.37 6.37 3.61
CA LEU A 327 -16.82 5.04 3.40
C LEU A 327 -17.60 3.99 4.20
N ASN A 328 -17.89 4.25 5.46
CA ASN A 328 -18.68 3.34 6.30
C ASN A 328 -20.12 3.15 5.77
N ASN A 329 -20.72 4.19 5.19
CA ASN A 329 -22.07 4.11 4.58
C ASN A 329 -22.09 3.31 3.27
N THR A 330 -20.93 2.92 2.72
CA THR A 330 -20.84 2.04 1.53
C THR A 330 -20.62 0.57 1.89
N THR A 331 -20.65 0.21 3.18
CA THR A 331 -20.45 -1.17 3.63
C THR A 331 -21.63 -2.06 3.18
N ASP A 332 -21.29 -3.16 2.50
CA ASP A 332 -22.28 -4.15 2.06
C ASP A 332 -22.63 -5.17 3.15
N LYS A 333 -23.52 -6.11 2.83
CA LYS A 333 -23.96 -7.17 3.76
C LYS A 333 -22.87 -8.12 4.23
N HIS A 334 -21.73 -8.15 3.55
CA HIS A 334 -20.55 -8.96 3.88
C HIS A 334 -19.47 -8.17 4.61
N GLY A 335 -19.75 -6.92 5.01
CA GLY A 335 -18.80 -6.07 5.70
C GLY A 335 -17.77 -5.35 4.80
N CYS A 336 -17.81 -5.59 3.48
CA CYS A 336 -16.93 -4.90 2.56
C CYS A 336 -17.34 -3.43 2.36
N ARG A 337 -16.38 -2.54 2.52
CA ARG A 337 -16.55 -1.11 2.22
C ARG A 337 -16.22 -0.86 0.76
N HIS A 338 -17.14 -0.27 0.03
CA HIS A 338 -16.92 0.13 -1.35
C HIS A 338 -16.37 1.55 -1.43
N CYS A 339 -15.49 1.79 -2.41
CA CYS A 339 -14.88 3.11 -2.57
C CYS A 339 -15.94 4.19 -2.84
N PRO A 340 -15.98 5.29 -2.03
CA PRO A 340 -16.95 6.37 -2.25
C PRO A 340 -16.60 7.29 -3.42
N ILE A 341 -15.42 7.10 -4.04
CA ILE A 341 -14.90 7.94 -5.13
C ILE A 341 -14.93 7.17 -6.45
N TYR A 342 -14.37 5.97 -6.46
CA TYR A 342 -14.26 5.13 -7.65
C TYR A 342 -15.13 3.89 -7.51
N LYS A 343 -15.85 3.57 -8.59
CA LYS A 343 -16.51 2.26 -8.67
C LYS A 343 -15.42 1.23 -9.02
N VAL A 344 -14.88 0.47 -8.12
CA VAL A 344 -13.87 -0.59 -8.32
C VAL A 344 -14.49 -1.94 -8.19
#